data_fbf82832fee8345da691666cf8075335
#
_entry.id   fbf82832fee8345da691666cf8075335
#
_cell.length_a   1.000
_cell.length_b   1.000
_cell.length_c   1.000
_cell.angle_alpha   90.00
_cell.angle_beta   90.00
_cell.angle_gamma   90.00
#
_symmetry.space_group_name_H-M   'P 1'
#
loop_
_entity.id
_entity.type
_entity.pdbx_description
1 polymer ?
#
loop_
_entity_poly.entity_id
_entity_poly.type
_entity_poly.pdbx_seq_one_letter_code
_entity_poly.pdbx_strand_id
1 'polypeptide(L)'
;ILAVCLFLMPLIHEPLDRTVSLRASIRPRVFVPRDGRRLFVAVAVVYLATWMVGCFFQSFSAPIAYTCFGAASPFAGSIILALAMAPSVLGGPAVQKFHPKKALAVSFAVVVASTAALALFVATGAELAFMAACAVFSFSMGACLATALRMLLLEVNVLQVSAILASINLVAYA
;
A
#
# COMPACT_ATOMS: atom_id res chain seq x y z
N ILE A 1 17.26 -13.18 -3.33
CA ILE A 1 16.75 -12.17 -2.37
C ILE A 1 16.33 -12.85 -1.07
N LEU A 2 15.45 -13.87 -1.09
CA LEU A 2 14.97 -14.57 0.13
C LEU A 2 16.12 -15.18 0.95
N ALA A 3 17.12 -15.80 0.32
CA ALA A 3 18.30 -16.36 0.97
C ALA A 3 19.15 -15.28 1.65
N VAL A 4 19.28 -14.10 1.04
CA VAL A 4 19.99 -12.96 1.62
C VAL A 4 19.25 -12.41 2.83
N CYS A 5 17.92 -12.28 2.77
CA CYS A 5 17.10 -11.87 3.91
C CYS A 5 17.20 -12.85 5.09
N LEU A 6 17.16 -14.16 4.82
CA LEU A 6 17.34 -15.19 5.85
C LEU A 6 18.72 -15.14 6.48
N PHE A 7 19.78 -14.85 5.70
CA PHE A 7 21.14 -14.74 6.20
C PHE A 7 21.37 -13.48 7.05
N LEU A 8 20.62 -12.39 6.74
CA LEU A 8 20.70 -11.13 7.48
C LEU A 8 19.82 -11.13 8.75
N MET A 9 18.86 -12.03 8.87
CA MET A 9 17.98 -12.13 10.04
C MET A 9 18.70 -12.25 11.38
N PRO A 10 19.78 -13.08 11.54
CA PRO A 10 20.52 -13.16 12.80
C PRO A 10 21.30 -11.90 13.17
N LEU A 11 21.57 -11.00 12.22
CA LEU A 11 22.27 -9.74 12.46
C LEU A 11 21.35 -8.63 13.04
N ILE A 12 20.03 -8.83 12.98
CA ILE A 12 19.08 -7.91 13.58
C ILE A 12 19.06 -8.18 15.09
N HIS A 13 19.62 -7.26 15.86
CA HIS A 13 19.57 -7.31 17.32
C HIS A 13 18.13 -7.10 17.78
N GLU A 14 17.43 -8.19 18.12
CA GLU A 14 16.09 -8.11 18.69
C GLU A 14 16.16 -7.62 20.15
N PRO A 15 15.59 -6.45 20.47
CA PRO A 15 15.51 -5.97 21.85
C PRO A 15 14.35 -6.64 22.63
N LEU A 16 13.86 -7.78 22.17
CA LEU A 16 12.74 -8.49 22.78
C LEU A 16 13.24 -9.46 23.87
N ASP A 17 12.70 -9.28 25.08
CA ASP A 17 12.84 -10.25 26.16
C ASP A 17 12.38 -11.64 25.71
N ARG A 18 13.28 -12.60 25.70
CA ARG A 18 13.04 -14.01 25.32
C ARG A 18 12.08 -14.77 26.23
N THR A 19 11.29 -14.09 27.06
CA THR A 19 10.37 -14.69 28.03
C THR A 19 9.02 -15.09 27.44
N VAL A 20 8.72 -14.70 26.19
CA VAL A 20 7.46 -15.05 25.52
C VAL A 20 7.55 -16.43 24.90
N SER A 21 6.72 -17.36 25.37
CA SER A 21 6.68 -18.73 24.84
C SER A 21 6.27 -18.69 23.34
N LEU A 22 6.92 -19.52 22.50
CA LEU A 22 6.63 -19.68 21.07
C LEU A 22 5.13 -19.93 20.80
N ARG A 23 4.44 -20.68 21.67
CA ARG A 23 3.00 -20.92 21.57
C ARG A 23 2.14 -19.66 21.75
N ALA A 24 2.60 -18.70 22.56
CA ALA A 24 1.91 -17.43 22.74
C ALA A 24 2.13 -16.47 21.54
N SER A 25 3.27 -16.59 20.85
CA SER A 25 3.61 -15.81 19.65
C SER A 25 2.85 -16.26 18.41
N ILE A 26 2.48 -17.54 18.30
CA ILE A 26 1.77 -18.10 17.14
C ILE A 26 0.26 -17.77 17.17
N ARG A 27 -0.30 -17.40 18.33
CA ARG A 27 -1.72 -17.03 18.40
C ARG A 27 -1.93 -15.65 17.77
N PRO A 28 -2.70 -15.53 16.67
CA PRO A 28 -3.03 -14.24 16.10
C PRO A 28 -3.82 -13.41 17.13
N ARG A 29 -3.20 -12.36 17.64
CA ARG A 29 -3.87 -11.42 18.54
C ARG A 29 -4.49 -10.32 17.69
N VAL A 30 -5.77 -10.44 17.39
CA VAL A 30 -6.53 -9.35 16.79
C VAL A 30 -6.73 -8.28 17.86
N PHE A 31 -6.01 -7.19 17.73
CA PHE A 31 -6.12 -6.06 18.64
C PHE A 31 -6.75 -4.87 17.93
N VAL A 32 -7.94 -4.50 18.36
CA VAL A 32 -8.64 -3.29 17.90
C VAL A 32 -8.64 -2.28 19.04
N PRO A 33 -7.96 -1.13 18.91
CA PRO A 33 -7.93 -0.12 19.95
C PRO A 33 -9.36 0.42 20.21
N ARG A 34 -9.77 0.47 21.48
CA ARG A 34 -11.13 0.94 21.85
C ARG A 34 -11.31 2.43 21.53
N ASP A 35 -10.30 3.23 21.82
CA ASP A 35 -10.36 4.69 21.67
C ASP A 35 -10.11 5.17 20.22
N GLY A 36 -9.49 4.36 19.37
CA GLY A 36 -9.19 4.65 17.95
C GLY A 36 -9.93 3.77 16.94
N ARG A 37 -11.04 3.12 17.32
CA ARG A 37 -11.72 2.11 16.45
C ARG A 37 -12.11 2.67 15.08
N ARG A 38 -12.62 3.90 15.01
CA ARG A 38 -13.01 4.52 13.72
C ARG A 38 -11.80 4.74 12.82
N LEU A 39 -10.70 5.22 13.38
CA LEU A 39 -9.46 5.44 12.65
C LEU A 39 -8.84 4.10 12.22
N PHE A 40 -8.84 3.09 13.09
CA PHE A 40 -8.39 1.74 12.75
C PHE A 40 -9.15 1.17 11.55
N VAL A 41 -10.49 1.24 11.56
CA VAL A 41 -11.33 0.77 10.44
C VAL A 41 -11.01 1.55 9.16
N ALA A 42 -10.89 2.88 9.24
CA ALA A 42 -10.54 3.70 8.08
C ALA A 42 -9.18 3.32 7.48
N VAL A 43 -8.17 3.10 8.32
CA VAL A 43 -6.82 2.67 7.89
C VAL A 43 -6.87 1.26 7.29
N ALA A 44 -7.61 0.33 7.91
CA ALA A 44 -7.78 -1.03 7.39
C ALA A 44 -8.45 -1.04 6.01
N VAL A 45 -9.46 -0.20 5.79
CA VAL A 45 -10.12 -0.04 4.49
C VAL A 45 -9.15 0.52 3.44
N VAL A 46 -8.37 1.56 3.78
CA VAL A 46 -7.34 2.11 2.87
C VAL A 46 -6.30 1.04 2.53
N TYR A 47 -5.86 0.27 3.53
CA TYR A 47 -4.90 -0.80 3.33
C TYR A 47 -5.45 -1.90 2.42
N LEU A 48 -6.68 -2.37 2.68
CA LEU A 48 -7.36 -3.36 1.84
C LEU A 48 -7.52 -2.86 0.40
N ALA A 49 -7.97 -1.61 0.21
CA ALA A 49 -8.09 -1.00 -1.10
C ALA A 49 -6.75 -0.98 -1.85
N THR A 50 -5.64 -0.67 -1.15
CA THR A 50 -4.29 -0.70 -1.74
C THR A 50 -3.92 -2.11 -2.22
N TRP A 51 -4.23 -3.14 -1.43
CA TRP A 51 -4.00 -4.54 -1.81
C TRP A 51 -4.83 -4.96 -3.02
N MET A 52 -6.13 -4.63 -3.04
CA MET A 52 -7.01 -4.93 -4.17
C MET A 52 -6.50 -4.30 -5.47
N VAL A 53 -6.05 -3.05 -5.41
CA VAL A 53 -5.46 -2.36 -6.56
C VAL A 53 -4.15 -3.05 -6.99
N GLY A 54 -3.30 -3.46 -6.05
CA GLY A 54 -2.10 -4.23 -6.33
C GLY A 54 -2.41 -5.52 -7.09
N CYS A 55 -3.36 -6.31 -6.60
CA CYS A 55 -3.83 -7.53 -7.25
C CYS A 55 -4.42 -7.25 -8.65
N PHE A 56 -5.18 -6.16 -8.79
CA PHE A 56 -5.73 -5.75 -10.08
C PHE A 56 -4.63 -5.51 -11.10
N PHE A 57 -3.65 -4.67 -10.79
CA PHE A 57 -2.54 -4.39 -11.73
C PHE A 57 -1.67 -5.62 -12.00
N GLN A 58 -1.45 -6.48 -11.00
CA GLN A 58 -0.72 -7.74 -11.21
C GLN A 58 -1.44 -8.66 -12.19
N SER A 59 -2.77 -8.69 -12.14
CA SER A 59 -3.57 -9.58 -13.00
C SER A 59 -3.85 -8.97 -14.40
N PHE A 60 -4.04 -7.65 -14.47
CA PHE A 60 -4.58 -7.01 -15.66
C PHE A 60 -3.59 -6.11 -16.41
N SER A 61 -2.38 -5.85 -15.90
CA SER A 61 -1.42 -5.00 -16.63
C SER A 61 -1.08 -5.50 -18.01
N ALA A 62 -0.84 -6.81 -18.17
CA ALA A 62 -0.57 -7.41 -19.47
C ALA A 62 -1.82 -7.43 -20.37
N PRO A 63 -3.01 -7.91 -19.96
CA PRO A 63 -4.23 -7.77 -20.75
C PRO A 63 -4.52 -6.32 -21.20
N ILE A 64 -4.38 -5.33 -20.34
CA ILE A 64 -4.59 -3.91 -20.67
C ILE A 64 -3.61 -3.48 -21.78
N ALA A 65 -2.32 -3.82 -21.67
CA ALA A 65 -1.33 -3.51 -22.69
C ALA A 65 -1.71 -4.08 -24.05
N TYR A 66 -2.12 -5.33 -24.10
CA TYR A 66 -2.47 -6.02 -25.36
C TYR A 66 -3.82 -5.57 -25.92
N THR A 67 -4.87 -5.55 -25.09
CA THR A 67 -6.25 -5.37 -25.59
C THR A 67 -6.62 -3.92 -25.77
N CYS A 68 -6.14 -3.02 -24.89
CA CYS A 68 -6.51 -1.62 -24.92
C CYS A 68 -5.53 -0.76 -25.73
N PHE A 69 -4.24 -1.12 -25.75
CA PHE A 69 -3.21 -0.32 -26.42
C PHE A 69 -2.56 -1.04 -27.61
N GLY A 70 -2.90 -2.29 -27.88
CA GLY A 70 -2.35 -3.05 -29.01
C GLY A 70 -0.84 -3.26 -28.92
N ALA A 71 -0.29 -3.26 -27.70
CA ALA A 71 1.15 -3.34 -27.49
C ALA A 71 1.68 -4.70 -27.95
N ALA A 72 2.57 -4.70 -28.94
CA ALA A 72 3.22 -5.91 -29.44
C ALA A 72 4.35 -6.43 -28.52
N SER A 73 4.83 -5.59 -27.61
CA SER A 73 5.96 -5.92 -26.73
C SER A 73 5.48 -6.63 -25.45
N PRO A 74 6.05 -7.78 -25.10
CA PRO A 74 5.76 -8.47 -23.84
C PRO A 74 6.18 -7.66 -22.59
N PHE A 75 7.02 -6.64 -22.75
CA PHE A 75 7.45 -5.77 -21.66
C PHE A 75 6.44 -4.67 -21.31
N ALA A 76 5.48 -4.35 -22.19
CA ALA A 76 4.53 -3.26 -21.95
C ALA A 76 3.70 -3.47 -20.66
N GLY A 77 3.20 -4.67 -20.45
CA GLY A 77 2.49 -5.02 -19.21
C GLY A 77 3.37 -4.88 -17.96
N SER A 78 4.65 -5.26 -18.05
CA SER A 78 5.61 -5.13 -16.95
C SER A 78 5.91 -3.66 -16.63
N ILE A 79 5.99 -2.79 -17.63
CA ILE A 79 6.19 -1.35 -17.45
C ILE A 79 4.96 -0.74 -16.77
N ILE A 80 3.75 -1.08 -17.22
CA ILE A 80 2.50 -0.64 -16.57
C ILE A 80 2.47 -1.06 -15.11
N LEU A 81 2.80 -2.32 -14.82
CA LEU A 81 2.85 -2.83 -13.45
C LEU A 81 3.90 -2.09 -12.61
N ALA A 82 5.08 -1.86 -13.15
CA ALA A 82 6.14 -1.13 -12.46
C ALA A 82 5.72 0.30 -12.13
N LEU A 83 5.10 1.02 -13.07
CA LEU A 83 4.59 2.37 -12.86
C LEU A 83 3.41 2.41 -11.88
N ALA A 84 2.60 1.36 -11.84
CA ALA A 84 1.50 1.23 -10.88
C ALA A 84 1.95 0.90 -9.46
N MET A 85 3.18 0.38 -9.26
CA MET A 85 3.67 -0.06 -7.94
C MET A 85 4.84 0.76 -7.41
N ALA A 86 5.89 0.97 -8.21
CA ALA A 86 7.14 1.55 -7.73
C ALA A 86 7.03 2.99 -7.19
N PRO A 87 6.27 3.92 -7.80
CA PRO A 87 6.15 5.28 -7.28
C PRO A 87 5.51 5.39 -5.90
N SER A 88 4.75 4.37 -5.44
CA SER A 88 4.13 4.35 -4.11
C SER A 88 5.14 4.46 -2.97
N VAL A 89 6.35 3.95 -3.18
CA VAL A 89 7.45 4.03 -2.20
C VAL A 89 7.84 5.49 -1.90
N LEU A 90 7.75 6.37 -2.88
CA LEU A 90 8.09 7.78 -2.75
C LEU A 90 6.97 8.62 -2.12
N GLY A 91 5.74 8.13 -2.14
CA GLY A 91 4.57 8.84 -1.62
C GLY A 91 4.66 9.16 -0.13
N GLY A 92 5.10 8.21 0.68
CA GLY A 92 5.25 8.38 2.13
C GLY A 92 6.23 9.50 2.50
N PRO A 93 7.50 9.44 2.08
CA PRO A 93 8.50 10.49 2.33
C PRO A 93 8.06 11.88 1.86
N ALA A 94 7.39 11.97 0.71
CA ALA A 94 6.97 13.24 0.14
C ALA A 94 5.96 14.00 1.02
N VAL A 95 5.10 13.28 1.75
CA VAL A 95 4.04 13.90 2.56
C VAL A 95 4.38 14.05 4.04
N GLN A 96 5.55 13.60 4.48
CA GLN A 96 5.94 13.63 5.90
C GLN A 96 5.92 15.02 6.53
N LYS A 97 6.27 16.05 5.75
CA LYS A 97 6.35 17.45 6.22
C LYS A 97 4.98 18.13 6.32
N PHE A 98 3.94 17.55 5.74
CA PHE A 98 2.60 18.14 5.74
C PHE A 98 1.77 17.71 6.94
N HIS A 99 0.78 18.54 7.28
CA HIS A 99 -0.18 18.20 8.32
C HIS A 99 -0.99 16.95 7.92
N PRO A 100 -1.08 15.90 8.76
CA PRO A 100 -1.60 14.59 8.36
C PRO A 100 -3.00 14.64 7.73
N LYS A 101 -3.93 15.40 8.32
CA LYS A 101 -5.30 15.52 7.79
C LYS A 101 -5.34 16.13 6.40
N LYS A 102 -4.54 17.18 6.14
CA LYS A 102 -4.45 17.82 4.81
C LYS A 102 -3.78 16.89 3.80
N ALA A 103 -2.67 16.24 4.20
CA ALA A 103 -1.96 15.29 3.36
C ALA A 103 -2.88 14.13 2.95
N LEU A 104 -3.66 13.56 3.88
CA LEU A 104 -4.61 12.50 3.59
C LEU A 104 -5.70 12.95 2.61
N ALA A 105 -6.31 14.12 2.85
CA ALA A 105 -7.38 14.64 1.98
C ALA A 105 -6.89 14.91 0.55
N VAL A 106 -5.71 15.54 0.41
CA VAL A 106 -5.11 15.81 -0.91
C VAL A 106 -4.73 14.52 -1.62
N SER A 107 -4.05 13.60 -0.93
CA SER A 107 -3.67 12.31 -1.52
C SER A 107 -4.89 11.51 -1.97
N PHE A 108 -5.95 11.50 -1.19
CA PHE A 108 -7.20 10.82 -1.54
C PHE A 108 -7.88 11.47 -2.77
N ALA A 109 -7.93 12.80 -2.82
CA ALA A 109 -8.47 13.52 -3.98
C ALA A 109 -7.69 13.21 -5.26
N VAL A 110 -6.34 13.14 -5.17
CA VAL A 110 -5.49 12.76 -6.31
C VAL A 110 -5.70 11.30 -6.70
N VAL A 111 -5.89 10.37 -5.76
CA VAL A 111 -6.24 8.97 -6.05
C VAL A 111 -7.54 8.90 -6.86
N VAL A 112 -8.58 9.59 -6.42
CA VAL A 112 -9.88 9.60 -7.12
C VAL A 112 -9.74 10.21 -8.53
N ALA A 113 -9.07 11.35 -8.67
CA ALA A 113 -8.85 12.01 -9.95
C ALA A 113 -8.02 11.15 -10.91
N SER A 114 -6.93 10.53 -10.42
CA SER A 114 -6.10 9.66 -11.24
C SER A 114 -6.81 8.37 -11.63
N THR A 115 -7.68 7.82 -10.78
CA THR A 115 -8.53 6.67 -11.14
C THR A 115 -9.49 7.02 -12.29
N ALA A 116 -10.13 8.18 -12.25
CA ALA A 116 -10.97 8.67 -13.35
C ALA A 116 -10.16 8.88 -14.63
N ALA A 117 -8.94 9.43 -14.51
CA ALA A 117 -8.03 9.61 -15.64
C ALA A 117 -7.60 8.27 -16.25
N LEU A 118 -7.30 7.26 -15.43
CA LEU A 118 -6.97 5.90 -15.91
C LEU A 118 -8.11 5.32 -16.74
N ALA A 119 -9.35 5.42 -16.27
CA ALA A 119 -10.52 4.93 -17.01
C ALA A 119 -10.68 5.69 -18.35
N LEU A 120 -10.51 7.00 -18.35
CA LEU A 120 -10.57 7.83 -19.55
C LEU A 120 -9.48 7.44 -20.57
N PHE A 121 -8.23 7.26 -20.12
CA PHE A 121 -7.12 6.96 -21.02
C PHE A 121 -7.18 5.54 -21.58
N VAL A 122 -7.75 4.59 -20.85
CA VAL A 122 -8.09 3.28 -21.40
C VAL A 122 -9.15 3.43 -22.50
N ALA A 123 -10.21 4.19 -22.28
CA ALA A 123 -11.28 4.39 -23.25
C ALA A 123 -10.83 5.14 -24.52
N THR A 124 -9.84 6.02 -24.41
CA THR A 124 -9.29 6.80 -25.54
C THR A 124 -8.07 6.15 -26.21
N GLY A 125 -7.54 5.04 -25.69
CA GLY A 125 -6.34 4.39 -26.22
C GLY A 125 -5.04 5.20 -26.02
N ALA A 126 -5.01 6.16 -25.10
CA ALA A 126 -3.88 7.05 -24.88
C ALA A 126 -2.83 6.40 -23.94
N GLU A 127 -2.00 5.49 -24.47
CA GLU A 127 -1.06 4.67 -23.70
C GLU A 127 -0.10 5.47 -22.83
N LEU A 128 0.58 6.50 -23.36
CA LEU A 128 1.54 7.30 -22.61
C LEU A 128 0.87 8.08 -21.47
N ALA A 129 -0.35 8.61 -21.72
CA ALA A 129 -1.12 9.30 -20.68
C ALA A 129 -1.58 8.32 -19.59
N PHE A 130 -1.95 7.10 -19.96
CA PHE A 130 -2.29 6.03 -19.03
C PHE A 130 -1.09 5.68 -18.14
N MET A 131 0.11 5.50 -18.72
CA MET A 131 1.33 5.22 -17.97
C MET A 131 1.67 6.35 -16.98
N ALA A 132 1.55 7.60 -17.40
CA ALA A 132 1.75 8.75 -16.51
C ALA A 132 0.72 8.78 -15.38
N ALA A 133 -0.56 8.51 -15.69
CA ALA A 133 -1.62 8.40 -14.68
C ALA A 133 -1.38 7.26 -13.70
N CYS A 134 -0.86 6.10 -14.14
CA CYS A 134 -0.45 5.00 -13.26
C CYS A 134 0.60 5.45 -12.23
N ALA A 135 1.60 6.21 -12.66
CA ALA A 135 2.64 6.71 -11.77
C ALA A 135 2.09 7.70 -10.73
N VAL A 136 1.23 8.63 -11.14
CA VAL A 136 0.57 9.60 -10.25
C VAL A 136 -0.37 8.88 -9.27
N PHE A 137 -1.15 7.93 -9.75
CA PHE A 137 -2.04 7.10 -8.95
C PHE A 137 -1.25 6.35 -7.88
N SER A 138 -0.20 5.64 -8.27
CA SER A 138 0.66 4.86 -7.38
C SER A 138 1.32 5.73 -6.30
N PHE A 139 1.90 6.87 -6.69
CA PHE A 139 2.49 7.82 -5.76
C PHE A 139 1.48 8.30 -4.72
N SER A 140 0.30 8.74 -5.16
CA SER A 140 -0.74 9.25 -4.26
C SER A 140 -1.34 8.16 -3.38
N MET A 141 -1.44 6.92 -3.85
CA MET A 141 -1.87 5.78 -3.06
C MET A 141 -0.87 5.48 -1.94
N GLY A 142 0.44 5.51 -2.24
CA GLY A 142 1.49 5.38 -1.23
C GLY A 142 1.47 6.50 -0.19
N ALA A 143 1.23 7.75 -0.63
CA ALA A 143 1.08 8.89 0.27
C ALA A 143 -0.15 8.76 1.18
N CYS A 144 -1.27 8.30 0.63
CA CYS A 144 -2.51 8.07 1.37
C CYS A 144 -2.31 7.00 2.45
N LEU A 145 -1.73 5.85 2.09
CA LEU A 145 -1.46 4.75 3.01
C LEU A 145 -0.48 5.16 4.12
N ALA A 146 0.63 5.79 3.77
CA ALA A 146 1.63 6.23 4.74
C ALA A 146 1.06 7.26 5.72
N THR A 147 0.23 8.18 5.24
CA THR A 147 -0.43 9.19 6.09
C THR A 147 -1.47 8.56 7.00
N ALA A 148 -2.28 7.63 6.48
CA ALA A 148 -3.29 6.92 7.26
C ALA A 148 -2.64 6.10 8.40
N LEU A 149 -1.57 5.34 8.09
CA LEU A 149 -0.79 4.62 9.09
C LEU A 149 -0.16 5.57 10.12
N ARG A 150 0.44 6.69 9.68
CA ARG A 150 1.00 7.69 10.59
C ARG A 150 -0.04 8.24 11.56
N MET A 151 -1.25 8.56 11.10
CA MET A 151 -2.32 9.03 11.97
C MET A 151 -2.71 7.97 13.03
N LEU A 152 -2.80 6.72 12.62
CA LEU A 152 -3.10 5.62 13.54
C LEU A 152 -2.00 5.43 14.58
N LEU A 153 -0.73 5.47 14.16
CA LEU A 153 0.42 5.28 15.04
C LEU A 153 0.61 6.42 16.06
N LEU A 154 0.13 7.63 15.74
CA LEU A 154 0.16 8.77 16.68
C LEU A 154 -0.86 8.65 17.81
N GLU A 155 -1.94 7.89 17.63
CA GLU A 155 -3.00 7.69 18.64
C GLU A 155 -2.79 6.42 19.48
N VAL A 156 -1.83 5.57 19.12
CA VAL A 156 -1.67 4.24 19.72
C VAL A 156 -0.35 4.15 20.48
N ASN A 157 -0.38 3.39 21.60
CA ASN A 157 0.83 3.09 22.37
C ASN A 157 1.81 2.24 21.55
N VAL A 158 3.10 2.54 21.62
CA VAL A 158 4.19 1.86 20.89
C VAL A 158 4.15 0.34 21.08
N LEU A 159 3.78 -0.15 22.27
CA LEU A 159 3.65 -1.58 22.58
C LEU A 159 2.52 -2.29 21.83
N GLN A 160 1.58 -1.55 21.24
CA GLN A 160 0.42 -2.09 20.52
C GLN A 160 0.57 -2.03 19.00
N VAL A 161 1.58 -1.33 18.51
CA VAL A 161 1.82 -1.10 17.07
C VAL A 161 1.93 -2.41 16.30
N SER A 162 2.72 -3.36 16.80
CA SER A 162 2.92 -4.67 16.14
C SER A 162 1.61 -5.47 16.06
N ALA A 163 0.82 -5.47 17.14
CA ALA A 163 -0.47 -6.17 17.17
C ALA A 163 -1.50 -5.53 16.21
N ILE A 164 -1.49 -4.20 16.09
CA ILE A 164 -2.37 -3.47 15.17
C ILE A 164 -1.98 -3.74 13.72
N LEU A 165 -0.69 -3.66 13.38
CA LEU A 165 -0.22 -3.97 12.02
C LEU A 165 -0.51 -5.43 11.64
N ALA A 166 -0.33 -6.37 12.58
CA ALA A 166 -0.70 -7.77 12.37
C ALA A 166 -2.21 -7.92 12.12
N SER A 167 -3.05 -7.19 12.86
CA SER A 167 -4.51 -7.22 12.68
C SER A 167 -4.94 -6.62 11.34
N ILE A 168 -4.32 -5.55 10.87
CA ILE A 168 -4.57 -4.94 9.55
C ILE A 168 -4.18 -5.91 8.44
N ASN A 169 -3.00 -6.54 8.55
CA ASN A 169 -2.56 -7.56 7.59
C ASN A 169 -3.52 -8.75 7.56
N LEU A 170 -3.99 -9.24 8.72
CA LEU A 170 -4.94 -10.34 8.78
C LEU A 170 -6.24 -10.02 8.03
N VAL A 171 -6.75 -8.79 8.16
CA VAL A 171 -7.95 -8.33 7.42
C VAL A 171 -7.70 -8.27 5.91
N ALA A 172 -6.48 -7.97 5.47
CA ALA A 172 -6.16 -7.91 4.05
C ALA A 172 -6.00 -9.29 3.39
N TYR A 173 -5.69 -10.33 4.17
CA TYR A 173 -5.45 -11.69 3.67
C TYR A 173 -6.60 -12.68 3.98
N ALA A 174 -7.63 -12.26 4.72
CA ALA A 174 -8.83 -13.06 5.02
C ALA A 174 -9.89 -12.93 3.94
#